data_83820cda8ef3969df269650c9a6a9194
#
_entry.id   83820cda8ef3969df269650c9a6a9194
#
_cell.length_a   1.000
_cell.length_b   1.000
_cell.length_c   1.000
_cell.angle_alpha   90.00
_cell.angle_beta   90.00
_cell.angle_gamma   90.00
#
_symmetry.space_group_name_H-M   'P 1'
#
loop_
_entity.id
_entity.type
_entity.pdbx_description
1 polymer ?
#
loop_
_entity_poly.entity_id
_entity_poly.type
_entity_poly.pdbx_seq_one_letter_code
_entity_poly.pdbx_strand_id
1 'polypeptide(L)'
;MATLEEIRETGYAALTMERVAARARTGKAALYRRWANRAELVVDACGLASFSQIVQPNTGDLRSDVIALMRQIAAKMDSPLGGILRGLLAEMTRDPEFSALIRARLHTVGPANLRTILERAAERGEIEPWILDSRRATVATDLMRNEYLIFGGPVTDDVITDIVDNVYLPLIRHPAPK
;
A
#
# COMPACT_ATOMS: atom_id res chain seq x y z
N MET A 1 13.88 8.77 -8.04
CA MET A 1 14.30 7.88 -9.15
C MET A 1 15.56 7.10 -8.78
N ALA A 2 16.72 7.74 -8.50
CA ALA A 2 17.99 7.04 -8.23
C ALA A 2 17.94 5.93 -7.15
N THR A 3 17.19 6.13 -6.06
CA THR A 3 17.02 5.12 -5.01
C THR A 3 16.32 3.86 -5.51
N LEU A 4 15.24 4.01 -6.26
CA LEU A 4 14.48 2.87 -6.80
C LEU A 4 15.27 2.09 -7.86
N GLU A 5 16.04 2.80 -8.68
CA GLU A 5 16.94 2.19 -9.66
C GLU A 5 18.05 1.39 -8.97
N GLU A 6 18.66 1.94 -7.91
CA GLU A 6 19.67 1.26 -7.14
C GLU A 6 19.13 -0.02 -6.48
N ILE A 7 17.94 0.06 -5.85
CA ILE A 7 17.29 -1.11 -5.24
C ILE A 7 16.98 -2.18 -6.29
N ARG A 8 16.50 -1.79 -7.46
CA ARG A 8 16.19 -2.74 -8.55
C ARG A 8 17.41 -3.50 -9.00
N GLU A 9 18.58 -2.85 -9.06
CA GLU A 9 19.81 -3.46 -9.53
C GLU A 9 20.53 -4.30 -8.48
N THR A 10 20.50 -3.87 -7.21
CA THR A 10 21.37 -4.44 -6.17
C THR A 10 20.61 -5.03 -4.97
N GLY A 11 19.31 -4.79 -4.88
CA GLY A 11 18.50 -5.12 -3.72
C GLY A 11 18.73 -4.17 -2.53
N TYR A 12 17.81 -4.24 -1.53
CA TYR A 12 17.90 -3.39 -0.34
C TYR A 12 19.14 -3.67 0.53
N ALA A 13 19.55 -4.94 0.64
CA ALA A 13 20.68 -5.34 1.49
C ALA A 13 22.00 -4.68 1.06
N ALA A 14 22.20 -4.50 -0.24
CA ALA A 14 23.40 -3.88 -0.80
C ALA A 14 23.28 -2.35 -1.00
N LEU A 15 22.12 -1.77 -0.72
CA LEU A 15 21.89 -0.34 -0.83
C LEU A 15 22.67 0.42 0.25
N THR A 16 23.40 1.46 -0.15
CA THR A 16 24.03 2.42 0.76
C THR A 16 23.75 3.85 0.35
N MET A 17 23.82 4.77 1.32
CA MET A 17 23.63 6.20 1.06
C MET A 17 24.64 6.74 0.05
N GLU A 18 25.87 6.20 0.07
CA GLU A 18 26.96 6.53 -0.86
C GLU A 18 26.60 6.14 -2.30
N ARG A 19 26.10 4.93 -2.52
CA ARG A 19 25.72 4.43 -3.84
C ARG A 19 24.57 5.26 -4.43
N VAL A 20 23.57 5.58 -3.61
CA VAL A 20 22.44 6.43 -4.02
C VAL A 20 22.96 7.84 -4.34
N ALA A 21 23.83 8.42 -3.50
CA ALA A 21 24.42 9.74 -3.77
C ALA A 21 25.18 9.78 -5.09
N ALA A 22 26.02 8.78 -5.35
CA ALA A 22 26.77 8.65 -6.60
C ALA A 22 25.82 8.56 -7.80
N ARG A 23 24.80 7.69 -7.75
CA ARG A 23 23.80 7.54 -8.82
C ARG A 23 22.99 8.82 -9.05
N ALA A 24 22.62 9.50 -7.97
CA ALA A 24 21.89 10.79 -8.02
C ALA A 24 22.79 11.98 -8.40
N ARG A 25 24.09 11.76 -8.58
CA ARG A 25 25.10 12.83 -8.83
C ARG A 25 25.01 13.95 -7.79
N THR A 26 24.90 13.60 -6.51
CA THR A 26 24.80 14.55 -5.40
C THR A 26 25.78 14.18 -4.29
N GLY A 27 26.01 15.11 -3.36
CA GLY A 27 26.84 14.85 -2.19
C GLY A 27 26.11 14.03 -1.13
N LYS A 28 26.83 13.10 -0.47
CA LYS A 28 26.34 12.31 0.66
C LYS A 28 25.67 13.18 1.74
N ALA A 29 26.29 14.34 2.07
CA ALA A 29 25.74 15.27 3.04
C ALA A 29 24.35 15.82 2.67
N ALA A 30 24.05 15.94 1.38
CA ALA A 30 22.75 16.39 0.92
C ALA A 30 21.65 15.35 1.20
N LEU A 31 21.98 14.06 1.09
CA LEU A 31 21.06 12.98 1.45
C LEU A 31 20.82 12.95 2.97
N TYR A 32 21.89 13.00 3.78
CA TYR A 32 21.78 12.95 5.25
C TYR A 32 21.07 14.15 5.88
N ARG A 33 20.99 15.29 5.18
CA ARG A 33 20.15 16.41 5.64
C ARG A 33 18.66 16.11 5.55
N ARG A 34 18.24 15.17 4.68
CA ARG A 34 16.84 14.89 4.39
C ARG A 34 16.37 13.54 4.97
N TRP A 35 17.26 12.57 5.00
CA TRP A 35 16.97 11.23 5.52
C TRP A 35 18.08 10.79 6.48
N ALA A 36 17.71 10.44 7.70
CA ALA A 36 18.69 10.06 8.72
C ALA A 36 19.45 8.77 8.35
N ASN A 37 18.79 7.87 7.63
CA ASN A 37 19.35 6.58 7.24
C ASN A 37 18.77 6.08 5.90
N ARG A 38 19.28 4.91 5.43
CA ARG A 38 18.83 4.28 4.19
C ARG A 38 17.37 3.83 4.26
N ALA A 39 16.86 3.44 5.43
CA ALA A 39 15.50 2.97 5.61
C ALA A 39 14.50 4.12 5.34
N GLU A 40 14.72 5.29 5.93
CA GLU A 40 13.91 6.48 5.66
C GLU A 40 13.94 6.89 4.19
N LEU A 41 15.13 6.90 3.58
CA LEU A 41 15.29 7.21 2.16
C LEU A 41 14.47 6.27 1.27
N VAL A 42 14.48 4.98 1.56
CA VAL A 42 13.76 3.96 0.77
C VAL A 42 12.26 4.08 0.98
N VAL A 43 11.81 4.24 2.22
CA VAL A 43 10.38 4.41 2.55
C VAL A 43 9.81 5.66 1.88
N ASP A 44 10.55 6.76 1.90
CA ASP A 44 10.14 8.01 1.22
C ASP A 44 10.12 7.84 -0.31
N ALA A 45 11.15 7.25 -0.89
CA ALA A 45 11.22 6.98 -2.33
C ALA A 45 10.09 6.07 -2.82
N CYS A 46 9.78 5.00 -2.08
CA CYS A 46 8.66 4.11 -2.37
C CYS A 46 7.31 4.79 -2.13
N GLY A 47 7.17 5.55 -1.07
CA GLY A 47 5.94 6.24 -0.71
C GLY A 47 5.52 7.29 -1.74
N LEU A 48 6.46 8.10 -2.20
CA LEU A 48 6.22 9.11 -3.23
C LEU A 48 5.82 8.48 -4.58
N ALA A 49 6.38 7.32 -4.92
CA ALA A 49 6.11 6.68 -6.20
C ALA A 49 4.82 5.82 -6.20
N SER A 50 4.44 5.26 -5.03
CA SER A 50 3.42 4.20 -5.00
C SER A 50 1.98 4.69 -4.83
N PHE A 51 1.76 5.70 -4.02
CA PHE A 51 0.41 5.98 -3.51
C PHE A 51 -0.13 7.37 -3.85
N SER A 52 0.69 8.29 -4.33
CA SER A 52 0.28 9.66 -4.69
C SER A 52 -0.59 9.75 -5.95
N GLN A 53 -0.82 8.64 -6.65
CA GLN A 53 -1.55 8.59 -7.92
C GLN A 53 -2.79 7.69 -7.89
N ILE A 54 -3.28 7.27 -6.71
CA ILE A 54 -4.56 6.57 -6.63
C ILE A 54 -5.66 7.61 -6.70
N VAL A 55 -6.42 7.56 -7.80
CA VAL A 55 -7.62 8.37 -7.97
C VAL A 55 -8.73 7.75 -7.12
N GLN A 56 -9.37 8.54 -6.27
CA GLN A 56 -10.48 8.07 -5.45
C GLN A 56 -11.72 7.83 -6.34
N PRO A 57 -12.17 6.59 -6.53
CA PRO A 57 -13.39 6.31 -7.28
C PRO A 57 -14.59 6.97 -6.59
N ASN A 58 -15.55 7.44 -7.40
CA ASN A 58 -16.81 8.01 -6.92
C ASN A 58 -17.90 7.74 -7.98
N THR A 59 -18.30 6.49 -8.09
CA THR A 59 -19.30 6.03 -9.02
C THR A 59 -20.73 6.21 -8.51
N GLY A 60 -20.88 6.47 -7.21
CA GLY A 60 -22.16 6.52 -6.53
C GLY A 60 -22.61 5.18 -5.93
N ASP A 61 -21.81 4.13 -6.05
CA ASP A 61 -22.07 2.78 -5.55
C ASP A 61 -20.84 2.21 -4.85
N LEU A 62 -21.00 1.75 -3.62
CA LEU A 62 -19.91 1.26 -2.78
C LEU A 62 -19.15 0.10 -3.44
N ARG A 63 -19.87 -0.87 -4.02
CA ARG A 63 -19.25 -2.02 -4.67
C ARG A 63 -18.33 -1.59 -5.80
N SER A 64 -18.84 -0.75 -6.68
CA SER A 64 -18.11 -0.25 -7.85
C SER A 64 -16.89 0.57 -7.45
N ASP A 65 -17.01 1.40 -6.43
CA ASP A 65 -15.92 2.22 -5.90
C ASP A 65 -14.80 1.35 -5.30
N VAL A 66 -15.16 0.33 -4.51
CA VAL A 66 -14.18 -0.59 -3.90
C VAL A 66 -13.46 -1.41 -4.96
N ILE A 67 -14.17 -1.98 -5.94
CA ILE A 67 -13.57 -2.74 -7.04
C ILE A 67 -12.61 -1.85 -7.85
N ALA A 68 -13.04 -0.64 -8.20
CA ALA A 68 -12.20 0.30 -8.95
C ALA A 68 -10.94 0.71 -8.19
N LEU A 69 -11.03 0.90 -6.87
CA LEU A 69 -9.88 1.15 -6.02
C LEU A 69 -8.93 -0.07 -5.99
N MET A 70 -9.46 -1.27 -5.77
CA MET A 70 -8.66 -2.50 -5.69
C MET A 70 -7.94 -2.79 -7.02
N ARG A 71 -8.59 -2.56 -8.16
CA ARG A 71 -7.96 -2.65 -9.48
C ARG A 71 -6.77 -1.70 -9.64
N GLN A 72 -6.90 -0.45 -9.18
CA GLN A 72 -5.79 0.50 -9.20
C GLN A 72 -4.63 0.05 -8.31
N ILE A 73 -4.91 -0.50 -7.14
CA ILE A 73 -3.89 -1.02 -6.22
C ILE A 73 -3.22 -2.26 -6.84
N ALA A 74 -4.00 -3.20 -7.41
CA ALA A 74 -3.47 -4.40 -8.08
C ALA A 74 -2.53 -4.02 -9.23
N ALA A 75 -2.93 -3.09 -10.10
CA ALA A 75 -2.08 -2.61 -11.19
C ALA A 75 -0.75 -2.00 -10.69
N LYS A 76 -0.75 -1.35 -9.52
CA LYS A 76 0.49 -0.85 -8.90
C LYS A 76 1.32 -1.98 -8.30
N MET A 77 0.69 -2.98 -7.70
CA MET A 77 1.38 -4.18 -7.21
C MET A 77 2.08 -4.93 -8.33
N ASP A 78 1.49 -5.02 -9.51
CA ASP A 78 2.05 -5.69 -10.68
C ASP A 78 3.11 -4.85 -11.43
N SER A 79 3.32 -3.61 -11.01
CA SER A 79 4.34 -2.74 -11.58
C SER A 79 5.76 -3.13 -11.11
N PRO A 80 6.82 -2.66 -11.80
CA PRO A 80 8.20 -2.82 -11.33
C PRO A 80 8.42 -2.33 -9.89
N LEU A 81 7.67 -1.31 -9.47
CA LEU A 81 7.69 -0.79 -8.11
C LEU A 81 7.07 -1.78 -7.11
N GLY A 82 6.00 -2.47 -7.48
CA GLY A 82 5.41 -3.54 -6.66
C GLY A 82 6.41 -4.67 -6.40
N GLY A 83 7.18 -5.07 -7.40
CA GLY A 83 8.27 -6.03 -7.25
C GLY A 83 9.34 -5.58 -6.26
N ILE A 84 9.73 -4.30 -6.31
CA ILE A 84 10.65 -3.69 -5.33
C ILE A 84 10.04 -3.75 -3.92
N LEU A 85 8.78 -3.35 -3.76
CA LEU A 85 8.09 -3.38 -2.46
C LEU A 85 7.99 -4.79 -1.88
N ARG A 86 7.72 -5.79 -2.72
CA ARG A 86 7.73 -7.21 -2.30
C ARG A 86 9.10 -7.64 -1.77
N GLY A 87 10.16 -7.30 -2.48
CA GLY A 87 11.54 -7.56 -2.03
C GLY A 87 11.88 -6.87 -0.71
N LEU A 88 11.41 -5.63 -0.52
CA LEU A 88 11.61 -4.89 0.72
C LEU A 88 10.88 -5.51 1.91
N LEU A 89 9.69 -6.08 1.72
CA LEU A 89 8.96 -6.75 2.78
C LEU A 89 9.70 -8.00 3.32
N ALA A 90 10.44 -8.70 2.46
CA ALA A 90 11.30 -9.80 2.89
C ALA A 90 12.45 -9.34 3.81
N GLU A 91 12.89 -8.10 3.68
CA GLU A 91 13.95 -7.52 4.53
C GLU A 91 13.44 -7.02 5.89
N MET A 92 12.13 -6.87 6.08
CA MET A 92 11.53 -6.40 7.35
C MET A 92 11.89 -7.29 8.55
N THR A 93 12.11 -8.58 8.33
CA THR A 93 12.52 -9.52 9.40
C THR A 93 13.97 -9.34 9.82
N ARG A 94 14.80 -8.69 8.99
CA ARG A 94 16.24 -8.50 9.21
C ARG A 94 16.60 -7.11 9.73
N ASP A 95 15.73 -6.13 9.48
CA ASP A 95 15.97 -4.73 9.84
C ASP A 95 14.77 -4.19 10.64
N PRO A 96 14.85 -4.18 11.99
CA PRO A 96 13.75 -3.73 12.86
C PRO A 96 13.37 -2.25 12.66
N GLU A 97 14.33 -1.37 12.34
CA GLU A 97 14.08 0.05 12.09
C GLU A 97 13.29 0.21 10.78
N PHE A 98 13.74 -0.44 9.73
CA PHE A 98 13.02 -0.49 8.45
C PHE A 98 11.61 -1.07 8.63
N SER A 99 11.48 -2.14 9.40
CA SER A 99 10.19 -2.76 9.71
C SER A 99 9.22 -1.79 10.39
N ALA A 100 9.71 -0.99 11.35
CA ALA A 100 8.89 0.00 12.06
C ALA A 100 8.40 1.11 11.12
N LEU A 101 9.27 1.62 10.25
CA LEU A 101 8.94 2.66 9.25
C LEU A 101 7.92 2.16 8.23
N ILE A 102 8.12 0.95 7.69
CA ILE A 102 7.17 0.35 6.74
C ILE A 102 5.81 0.14 7.39
N ARG A 103 5.76 -0.41 8.63
CA ARG A 103 4.50 -0.59 9.36
C ARG A 103 3.76 0.74 9.57
N ALA A 104 4.46 1.76 10.03
CA ALA A 104 3.86 3.09 10.22
C ALA A 104 3.28 3.63 8.91
N ARG A 105 3.97 3.43 7.79
CA ARG A 105 3.50 3.88 6.48
C ARG A 105 2.28 3.09 5.98
N LEU A 106 2.30 1.76 6.12
CA LEU A 106 1.18 0.90 5.73
C LEU A 106 -0.08 1.20 6.55
N HIS A 107 0.07 1.53 7.83
CA HIS A 107 -1.06 1.94 8.68
C HIS A 107 -1.70 3.27 8.27
N THR A 108 -0.96 4.15 7.61
CA THR A 108 -1.46 5.49 7.24
C THR A 108 -2.07 5.52 5.84
N VAL A 109 -1.44 4.87 4.87
CA VAL A 109 -1.76 5.06 3.44
C VAL A 109 -2.86 4.12 2.96
N GLY A 110 -2.82 2.85 3.33
CA GLY A 110 -3.82 1.86 2.90
C GLY A 110 -5.24 2.20 3.37
N PRO A 111 -5.44 2.45 4.68
CA PRO A 111 -6.74 2.85 5.23
C PRO A 111 -7.28 4.15 4.66
N ALA A 112 -6.42 5.15 4.39
CA ALA A 112 -6.87 6.46 3.91
C ALA A 112 -7.60 6.38 2.56
N ASN A 113 -7.13 5.53 1.63
CA ASN A 113 -7.76 5.40 0.32
C ASN A 113 -9.16 4.78 0.38
N LEU A 114 -9.34 3.79 1.24
CA LEU A 114 -10.64 3.13 1.41
C LEU A 114 -11.59 3.95 2.29
N ARG A 115 -11.06 4.68 3.26
CA ARG A 115 -11.84 5.50 4.20
C ARG A 115 -12.74 6.50 3.48
N THR A 116 -12.23 7.24 2.50
CA THR A 116 -13.02 8.22 1.75
C THR A 116 -14.20 7.57 0.99
N ILE A 117 -13.99 6.36 0.45
CA ILE A 117 -15.07 5.60 -0.20
C ILE A 117 -16.13 5.20 0.83
N LEU A 118 -15.70 4.70 1.99
CA LEU A 118 -16.60 4.28 3.06
C LEU A 118 -17.36 5.46 3.68
N GLU A 119 -16.73 6.63 3.84
CA GLU A 119 -17.38 7.85 4.31
C GLU A 119 -18.55 8.22 3.40
N ARG A 120 -18.33 8.25 2.08
CA ARG A 120 -19.41 8.51 1.10
C ARG A 120 -20.50 7.44 1.13
N ALA A 121 -20.12 6.17 1.31
CA ALA A 121 -21.07 5.09 1.41
C ALA A 121 -21.94 5.18 2.68
N ALA A 122 -21.34 5.62 3.79
CA ALA A 122 -22.09 5.90 5.03
C ALA A 122 -23.04 7.09 4.86
N GLU A 123 -22.61 8.16 4.19
CA GLU A 123 -23.48 9.31 3.86
C GLU A 123 -24.68 8.91 2.97
N ARG A 124 -24.49 7.93 2.09
CA ARG A 124 -25.58 7.37 1.26
C ARG A 124 -26.43 6.32 1.97
N GLY A 125 -26.06 5.93 3.19
CA GLY A 125 -26.78 4.91 3.97
C GLY A 125 -26.54 3.47 3.51
N GLU A 126 -25.46 3.21 2.74
CA GLU A 126 -25.10 1.86 2.27
C GLU A 126 -24.44 1.03 3.38
N ILE A 127 -23.80 1.68 4.34
CA ILE A 127 -23.16 1.08 5.52
C ILE A 127 -23.40 1.93 6.78
N GLU A 128 -23.27 1.31 7.94
CA GLU A 128 -23.32 1.99 9.22
C GLU A 128 -22.04 2.79 9.50
N PRO A 129 -22.10 4.01 10.05
CA PRO A 129 -20.91 4.86 10.28
C PRO A 129 -19.83 4.24 11.17
N TRP A 130 -20.19 3.37 12.14
CA TRP A 130 -19.22 2.72 13.02
C TRP A 130 -18.24 1.79 12.28
N ILE A 131 -18.57 1.37 11.04
CA ILE A 131 -17.68 0.58 10.19
C ILE A 131 -16.35 1.31 9.94
N LEU A 132 -16.39 2.64 9.82
CA LEU A 132 -15.21 3.47 9.52
C LEU A 132 -14.05 3.29 10.51
N ASP A 133 -14.37 3.03 11.77
CA ASP A 133 -13.39 2.87 12.85
C ASP A 133 -13.20 1.41 13.27
N SER A 134 -13.86 0.49 12.57
CA SER A 134 -13.76 -0.94 12.82
C SER A 134 -12.65 -1.61 11.97
N ARG A 135 -12.18 -2.79 12.43
CA ARG A 135 -11.28 -3.63 11.64
C ARG A 135 -11.88 -4.06 10.30
N ARG A 136 -13.22 -4.06 10.18
CA ARG A 136 -13.92 -4.43 8.94
C ARG A 136 -13.57 -3.47 7.79
N ALA A 137 -13.30 -2.20 8.10
CA ALA A 137 -12.99 -1.18 7.09
C ALA A 137 -11.83 -1.54 6.17
N THR A 138 -10.81 -2.27 6.64
CA THR A 138 -9.58 -2.55 5.89
C THR A 138 -9.50 -3.97 5.32
N VAL A 139 -10.43 -4.86 5.64
CA VAL A 139 -10.35 -6.30 5.31
C VAL A 139 -10.12 -6.55 3.82
N ALA A 140 -10.79 -5.84 2.92
CA ALA A 140 -10.61 -6.04 1.48
C ALA A 140 -9.16 -5.80 1.04
N THR A 141 -8.54 -4.71 1.48
CA THR A 141 -7.15 -4.38 1.14
C THR A 141 -6.15 -5.29 1.86
N ASP A 142 -6.49 -5.78 3.05
CA ASP A 142 -5.65 -6.71 3.80
C ASP A 142 -5.63 -8.09 3.14
N LEU A 143 -6.78 -8.61 2.69
CA LEU A 143 -6.87 -9.85 1.93
C LEU A 143 -6.13 -9.75 0.60
N MET A 144 -6.32 -8.67 -0.15
CA MET A 144 -5.60 -8.45 -1.41
C MET A 144 -4.09 -8.38 -1.21
N ARG A 145 -3.62 -7.73 -0.14
CA ARG A 145 -2.21 -7.69 0.22
C ARG A 145 -1.68 -9.08 0.56
N ASN A 146 -2.45 -9.87 1.30
CA ASN A 146 -2.09 -11.25 1.60
C ASN A 146 -1.98 -12.09 0.33
N GLU A 147 -2.94 -11.98 -0.59
CA GLU A 147 -2.92 -12.66 -1.89
C GLU A 147 -1.62 -12.34 -2.65
N TYR A 148 -1.31 -11.05 -2.78
CA TYR A 148 -0.11 -10.61 -3.48
C TYR A 148 1.20 -11.08 -2.83
N LEU A 149 1.30 -11.04 -1.50
CA LEU A 149 2.54 -11.31 -0.77
C LEU A 149 2.81 -12.80 -0.57
N ILE A 150 1.77 -13.59 -0.29
CA ILE A 150 1.92 -15.00 0.08
C ILE A 150 1.83 -15.89 -1.15
N PHE A 151 0.86 -15.65 -2.03
CA PHE A 151 0.68 -16.50 -3.22
C PHE A 151 1.49 -16.05 -4.43
N GLY A 152 1.98 -14.80 -4.45
CA GLY A 152 3.03 -14.35 -5.36
C GLY A 152 2.61 -14.11 -6.81
N GLY A 153 1.34 -14.27 -7.13
CA GLY A 153 0.77 -14.02 -8.45
C GLY A 153 0.21 -12.61 -8.60
N PRO A 154 -0.17 -12.22 -9.84
CA PRO A 154 -0.96 -11.02 -10.03
C PRO A 154 -2.32 -11.17 -9.34
N VAL A 155 -2.79 -10.11 -8.69
CA VAL A 155 -4.15 -10.08 -8.13
C VAL A 155 -5.12 -9.87 -9.28
N THR A 156 -5.76 -10.94 -9.72
CA THR A 156 -6.67 -10.95 -10.87
C THR A 156 -8.01 -10.28 -10.55
N ASP A 157 -8.76 -9.94 -11.58
CA ASP A 157 -10.09 -9.35 -11.45
C ASP A 157 -11.07 -10.31 -10.76
N ASP A 158 -10.95 -11.60 -11.00
CA ASP A 158 -11.76 -12.63 -10.34
C ASP A 158 -11.49 -12.67 -8.84
N VAL A 159 -10.23 -12.59 -8.41
CA VAL A 159 -9.85 -12.51 -6.99
C VAL A 159 -10.38 -11.22 -6.35
N ILE A 160 -10.27 -10.08 -7.03
CA ILE A 160 -10.81 -8.82 -6.54
C ILE A 160 -12.33 -8.91 -6.35
N THR A 161 -13.03 -9.44 -7.35
CA THR A 161 -14.48 -9.58 -7.33
C THR A 161 -14.92 -10.54 -6.22
N ASP A 162 -14.25 -11.68 -6.07
CA ASP A 162 -14.52 -12.65 -5.01
C ASP A 162 -14.33 -12.05 -3.61
N ILE A 163 -13.22 -11.35 -3.37
CA ILE A 163 -12.98 -10.65 -2.11
C ILE A 163 -14.08 -9.63 -1.83
N VAL A 164 -14.48 -8.84 -2.82
CA VAL A 164 -15.47 -7.79 -2.61
C VAL A 164 -16.86 -8.36 -2.39
N ASP A 165 -17.32 -9.24 -3.26
CA ASP A 165 -18.71 -9.70 -3.27
C ASP A 165 -18.99 -10.76 -2.20
N ASN A 166 -18.05 -11.68 -2.00
CA ASN A 166 -18.28 -12.84 -1.13
C ASN A 166 -17.72 -12.65 0.29
N VAL A 167 -16.82 -11.70 0.51
CA VAL A 167 -16.23 -11.45 1.83
C VAL A 167 -16.52 -10.05 2.34
N TYR A 168 -16.12 -9.03 1.59
CA TYR A 168 -16.07 -7.67 2.11
C TYR A 168 -17.45 -7.05 2.27
N LEU A 169 -18.27 -7.02 1.23
CA LEU A 169 -19.61 -6.43 1.28
C LEU A 169 -20.52 -7.11 2.31
N PRO A 170 -20.58 -8.46 2.39
CA PRO A 170 -21.30 -9.13 3.47
C PRO A 170 -20.82 -8.72 4.86
N LEU A 171 -19.49 -8.60 5.05
CA LEU A 171 -18.88 -8.26 6.33
C LEU A 171 -19.24 -6.84 6.81
N ILE A 172 -19.17 -5.85 5.92
CA ILE A 172 -19.41 -4.43 6.28
C ILE A 172 -20.89 -4.06 6.31
N ARG A 173 -21.75 -4.84 5.66
CA ARG A 173 -23.22 -4.69 5.74
C ARG A 173 -23.82 -5.44 6.93
N HIS A 174 -23.07 -6.31 7.58
CA HIS A 174 -23.54 -7.04 8.75
C HIS A 174 -23.65 -6.09 9.97
N PRO A 175 -24.75 -6.11 10.72
CA PRO A 175 -24.94 -5.26 11.88
C PRO A 175 -23.83 -5.41 12.93
N ALA A 176 -23.70 -4.43 13.82
CA ALA A 176 -22.76 -4.48 14.93
C ALA A 176 -22.99 -5.72 15.79
N PRO A 177 -21.93 -6.36 16.31
CA PRO A 177 -22.10 -7.38 17.34
C PRO A 177 -22.79 -6.74 18.57
N LYS A 178 -23.73 -7.48 19.14
CA LYS A 178 -24.42 -7.06 20.36
C LYS A 178 -23.47 -7.05 21.55
#